data_b8a942b8943d1f68b1ffd547318e4af0
#
_entry.id   b8a942b8943d1f68b1ffd547318e4af0
#
_cell.length_a   1.000
_cell.length_b   1.000
_cell.length_c   1.000
_cell.angle_alpha   90.00
_cell.angle_beta   90.00
_cell.angle_gamma   90.00
#
_symmetry.space_group_name_H-M   'P 1'
#
loop_
_entity.id
_entity.type
_entity.pdbx_description
1 polymer ?
#
loop_
_entity_poly.entity_id
_entity_poly.type
_entity_poly.pdbx_seq_one_letter_code
_entity_poly.pdbx_strand_id
1 'polypeptide(L)'
;MNARRAAGAVLGTGVLLCLLAGVAVTALGIRVDGTSMAPTLHQGDRVLAAPGSAGEARRFDVVLLRATGKDTLLVKRVIGLPGDRVAIVSTPDEPFQVLLQEGGEGPVYRVVAPQWAAQAHRTGACCTPEGTRSSRAELRTVPEGAFFYLGDNPDLSDDSRAYGWGEIDRVEGRVGVRAFPVSSSPDIGNRPVLEEYRGPSP
;
A
#
# COMPACT_ATOMS: atom_id res chain seq x y z
N MET A 1 -46.96 -18.38 -25.13
CA MET A 1 -46.82 -18.66 -23.67
C MET A 1 -45.37 -18.81 -23.18
N ASN A 2 -44.39 -18.72 -24.06
CA ASN A 2 -42.98 -19.06 -23.72
C ASN A 2 -42.08 -17.86 -23.40
N ALA A 3 -42.33 -16.64 -23.90
CA ALA A 3 -41.45 -15.49 -23.69
C ALA A 3 -41.46 -14.98 -22.23
N ARG A 4 -42.59 -14.99 -21.55
CA ARG A 4 -42.66 -14.56 -20.13
C ARG A 4 -41.97 -15.56 -19.17
N ARG A 5 -42.00 -16.85 -19.50
CA ARG A 5 -41.28 -17.88 -18.69
C ARG A 5 -39.78 -17.80 -18.93
N ALA A 6 -39.35 -17.54 -20.16
CA ALA A 6 -37.93 -17.33 -20.48
C ALA A 6 -37.37 -16.07 -19.79
N ALA A 7 -38.11 -14.97 -19.82
CA ALA A 7 -37.70 -13.73 -19.15
C ALA A 7 -37.58 -13.90 -17.62
N GLY A 8 -38.51 -14.63 -16.99
CA GLY A 8 -38.46 -14.91 -15.57
C GLY A 8 -37.28 -15.83 -15.18
N ALA A 9 -36.94 -16.82 -16.02
CA ALA A 9 -35.79 -17.67 -15.81
C ALA A 9 -34.46 -16.90 -15.92
N VAL A 10 -34.33 -16.03 -16.91
CA VAL A 10 -33.11 -15.20 -17.09
C VAL A 10 -32.93 -14.24 -15.92
N LEU A 11 -34.01 -13.58 -15.46
CA LEU A 11 -33.97 -12.70 -14.28
C LEU A 11 -33.59 -13.49 -13.00
N GLY A 12 -34.19 -14.66 -12.78
CA GLY A 12 -33.88 -15.50 -11.63
C GLY A 12 -32.43 -15.99 -11.60
N THR A 13 -31.90 -16.39 -12.76
CA THR A 13 -30.49 -16.79 -12.88
C THR A 13 -29.55 -15.59 -12.62
N GLY A 14 -29.86 -14.41 -13.14
CA GLY A 14 -29.07 -13.20 -12.90
C GLY A 14 -29.02 -12.82 -11.41
N VAL A 15 -30.16 -12.84 -10.72
CA VAL A 15 -30.22 -12.56 -9.28
C VAL A 15 -29.41 -13.60 -8.48
N LEU A 16 -29.55 -14.88 -8.81
CA LEU A 16 -28.79 -15.95 -8.14
C LEU A 16 -27.28 -15.78 -8.33
N LEU A 17 -26.83 -15.45 -9.52
CA LEU A 17 -25.41 -15.19 -9.81
C LEU A 17 -24.88 -13.97 -9.03
N CYS A 18 -25.65 -12.91 -8.94
CA CYS A 18 -25.29 -11.74 -8.12
C CYS A 18 -25.20 -12.07 -6.63
N LEU A 19 -26.11 -12.86 -6.12
CA LEU A 19 -26.08 -13.34 -4.73
C LEU A 19 -24.85 -14.23 -4.45
N LEU A 20 -24.59 -15.18 -5.33
CA LEU A 20 -23.41 -16.05 -5.22
C LEU A 20 -22.10 -15.26 -5.32
N ALA A 21 -22.01 -14.29 -6.22
CA ALA A 21 -20.86 -13.40 -6.31
C ALA A 21 -20.69 -12.56 -5.04
N GLY A 22 -21.78 -12.02 -4.49
CA GLY A 22 -21.76 -11.29 -3.21
C GLY A 22 -21.27 -12.15 -2.05
N VAL A 23 -21.76 -13.38 -1.95
CA VAL A 23 -21.31 -14.36 -0.94
C VAL A 23 -19.83 -14.71 -1.15
N ALA A 24 -19.39 -14.97 -2.37
CA ALA A 24 -18.00 -15.28 -2.68
C ALA A 24 -17.06 -14.12 -2.28
N VAL A 25 -17.42 -12.88 -2.61
CA VAL A 25 -16.66 -11.68 -2.23
C VAL A 25 -16.57 -11.53 -0.71
N THR A 26 -17.65 -11.78 0.02
CA THR A 26 -17.64 -11.68 1.48
C THR A 26 -16.88 -12.84 2.15
N ALA A 27 -16.83 -14.00 1.52
CA ALA A 27 -16.13 -15.17 2.03
C ALA A 27 -14.62 -15.16 1.72
N LEU A 28 -14.24 -14.66 0.53
CA LEU A 28 -12.85 -14.68 0.05
C LEU A 28 -12.11 -13.36 0.30
N GLY A 29 -12.85 -12.26 0.55
CA GLY A 29 -12.24 -10.95 0.78
C GLY A 29 -11.58 -10.86 2.15
N ILE A 30 -10.34 -10.37 2.16
CA ILE A 30 -9.60 -10.09 3.38
C ILE A 30 -10.17 -8.81 3.99
N ARG A 31 -10.56 -8.87 5.25
CA ARG A 31 -11.06 -7.69 5.98
C ARG A 31 -9.89 -6.83 6.42
N VAL A 32 -9.99 -5.54 6.15
CA VAL A 32 -9.05 -4.52 6.62
C VAL A 32 -9.39 -4.19 8.08
N ASP A 33 -8.43 -4.42 8.96
CA ASP A 33 -8.50 -4.01 10.36
C ASP A 33 -7.49 -2.89 10.62
N GLY A 34 -7.99 -1.78 11.19
CA GLY A 34 -7.20 -0.61 11.49
C GLY A 34 -7.30 0.50 10.44
N THR A 35 -6.57 1.58 10.71
CA THR A 35 -6.65 2.86 9.98
C THR A 35 -5.36 3.22 9.25
N SER A 36 -4.38 2.33 9.25
CA SER A 36 -3.03 2.61 8.69
C SER A 36 -3.01 2.90 7.19
N MET A 37 -4.06 2.51 6.48
CA MET A 37 -4.20 2.73 5.03
C MET A 37 -5.27 3.78 4.69
N ALA A 38 -5.83 4.48 5.70
CA ALA A 38 -6.74 5.59 5.45
C ALA A 38 -5.99 6.76 4.77
N PRO A 39 -6.63 7.48 3.85
CA PRO A 39 -8.03 7.36 3.41
C PRO A 39 -8.25 6.32 2.30
N THR A 40 -7.20 5.66 1.84
CA THR A 40 -7.26 4.69 0.72
C THR A 40 -8.13 3.49 1.07
N LEU A 41 -7.90 2.91 2.24
CA LEU A 41 -8.69 1.80 2.79
C LEU A 41 -9.09 2.14 4.23
N HIS A 42 -10.33 1.81 4.58
CA HIS A 42 -10.88 2.04 5.92
C HIS A 42 -11.11 0.73 6.66
N GLN A 43 -11.19 0.84 7.96
CA GLN A 43 -11.56 -0.31 8.80
C GLN A 43 -12.89 -0.90 8.35
N GLY A 44 -12.91 -2.22 8.13
CA GLY A 44 -14.08 -2.96 7.68
C GLY A 44 -14.16 -3.14 6.17
N ASP A 45 -13.36 -2.42 5.38
CA ASP A 45 -13.24 -2.67 3.94
C ASP A 45 -12.82 -4.12 3.69
N ARG A 46 -13.27 -4.68 2.57
CA ARG A 46 -12.81 -5.99 2.11
C ARG A 46 -12.02 -5.84 0.82
N VAL A 47 -10.85 -6.43 0.79
CA VAL A 47 -9.94 -6.37 -0.34
C VAL A 47 -9.70 -7.78 -0.90
N LEU A 48 -9.47 -7.85 -2.20
CA LEU A 48 -9.03 -9.07 -2.87
C LEU A 48 -7.56 -8.91 -3.24
N ALA A 49 -6.75 -9.84 -2.77
CA ALA A 49 -5.36 -9.95 -3.15
C ALA A 49 -5.19 -11.06 -4.20
N ALA A 50 -4.37 -10.81 -5.23
CA ALA A 50 -4.01 -11.81 -6.21
C ALA A 50 -2.92 -12.72 -5.62
N PRO A 51 -3.20 -14.02 -5.36
CA PRO A 51 -2.19 -14.93 -4.84
C PRO A 51 -1.06 -15.12 -5.84
N GLY A 52 0.15 -15.38 -5.36
CA GLY A 52 1.31 -15.68 -6.18
C GLY A 52 1.95 -14.47 -6.88
N SER A 53 1.46 -13.25 -6.65
CA SER A 53 2.05 -12.01 -7.18
C SER A 53 3.13 -11.41 -6.27
N ALA A 54 3.65 -12.18 -5.31
CA ALA A 54 4.64 -11.72 -4.34
C ALA A 54 5.92 -11.16 -5.00
N GLY A 55 6.52 -11.90 -5.92
CA GLY A 55 7.71 -11.45 -6.66
C GLY A 55 7.45 -10.39 -7.74
N GLU A 56 6.19 -10.03 -7.98
CA GLU A 56 5.78 -9.06 -8.99
C GLU A 56 5.37 -7.70 -8.41
N ALA A 57 5.52 -7.51 -7.09
CA ALA A 57 5.18 -6.26 -6.44
C ALA A 57 5.99 -5.11 -7.04
N ARG A 58 5.30 -4.09 -7.54
CA ARG A 58 5.88 -2.91 -8.18
C ARG A 58 5.81 -1.72 -7.23
N ARG A 59 6.64 -0.73 -7.48
CA ARG A 59 6.55 0.53 -6.75
C ARG A 59 5.14 1.09 -6.77
N PHE A 60 4.66 1.51 -5.59
CA PHE A 60 3.34 2.04 -5.30
C PHE A 60 2.18 1.03 -5.31
N ASP A 61 2.44 -0.24 -5.56
CA ASP A 61 1.42 -1.25 -5.36
C ASP A 61 1.05 -1.36 -3.87
N VAL A 62 -0.22 -1.63 -3.61
CA VAL A 62 -0.69 -2.02 -2.27
C VAL A 62 -0.55 -3.53 -2.16
N VAL A 63 0.14 -3.96 -1.13
CA VAL A 63 0.44 -5.38 -0.90
C VAL A 63 -0.09 -5.86 0.44
N LEU A 64 -0.38 -7.14 0.48
CA LEU A 64 -0.64 -7.90 1.69
C LEU A 64 0.66 -8.59 2.06
N LEU A 65 1.18 -8.32 3.26
CA LEU A 65 2.46 -8.86 3.72
C LEU A 65 2.39 -9.28 5.19
N ARG A 66 3.24 -10.23 5.57
CA ARG A 66 3.46 -10.57 6.99
C ARG A 66 4.57 -9.71 7.57
N ALA A 67 4.31 -9.07 8.69
CA ALA A 67 5.31 -8.27 9.39
C ALA A 67 6.50 -9.14 9.81
N THR A 68 7.72 -8.62 9.63
CA THR A 68 8.95 -9.29 10.08
C THR A 68 8.90 -9.54 11.58
N GLY A 69 9.18 -10.78 11.98
CA GLY A 69 9.15 -11.20 13.39
C GLY A 69 7.75 -11.31 14.03
N LYS A 70 6.68 -11.12 13.26
CA LYS A 70 5.28 -11.27 13.72
C LYS A 70 4.47 -12.04 12.69
N ASP A 71 3.46 -12.77 13.16
CA ASP A 71 2.50 -13.47 12.29
C ASP A 71 1.30 -12.57 11.91
N THR A 72 1.48 -11.26 12.01
CA THR A 72 0.43 -10.28 11.72
C THR A 72 0.44 -9.96 10.24
N LEU A 73 -0.72 -10.09 9.62
CA LEU A 73 -0.96 -9.70 8.23
C LEU A 73 -1.22 -8.21 8.12
N LEU A 74 -0.45 -7.53 7.30
CA LEU A 74 -0.52 -6.09 7.08
C LEU A 74 -0.92 -5.78 5.65
N VAL A 75 -1.65 -4.70 5.46
CA VAL A 75 -1.86 -4.06 4.16
C VAL A 75 -1.05 -2.78 4.12
N LYS A 76 -0.12 -2.64 3.16
CA LYS A 76 0.80 -1.50 3.05
C LYS A 76 1.10 -1.19 1.59
N ARG A 77 1.66 -0.02 1.34
CA ARG A 77 2.10 0.43 0.01
C ARG A 77 3.60 0.29 -0.14
N VAL A 78 4.03 -0.33 -1.23
CA VAL A 78 5.43 -0.42 -1.63
C VAL A 78 5.93 0.95 -2.08
N ILE A 79 7.05 1.40 -1.51
CA ILE A 79 7.66 2.69 -1.83
C ILE A 79 9.01 2.53 -2.51
N GLY A 80 9.93 1.80 -1.89
CA GLY A 80 11.27 1.52 -2.43
C GLY A 80 11.45 0.05 -2.73
N LEU A 81 12.07 -0.25 -3.85
CA LEU A 81 12.41 -1.59 -4.34
C LEU A 81 13.90 -1.88 -4.09
N PRO A 82 14.36 -3.14 -4.20
CA PRO A 82 15.78 -3.46 -4.06
C PRO A 82 16.67 -2.55 -4.92
N GLY A 83 17.75 -2.05 -4.33
CA GLY A 83 18.68 -1.12 -4.96
C GLY A 83 18.28 0.36 -4.91
N ASP A 84 17.01 0.70 -4.67
CA ASP A 84 16.61 2.08 -4.43
C ASP A 84 17.23 2.62 -3.15
N ARG A 85 17.36 3.95 -3.07
CA ARG A 85 17.69 4.61 -1.80
C ARG A 85 16.48 5.41 -1.32
N VAL A 86 16.15 5.29 -0.04
CA VAL A 86 14.99 5.94 0.57
C VAL A 86 15.39 6.72 1.80
N ALA A 87 14.71 7.85 2.02
CA ALA A 87 14.79 8.65 3.24
C ALA A 87 13.42 9.27 3.54
N ILE A 88 13.19 9.66 4.78
CA ILE A 88 12.09 10.54 5.14
C ILE A 88 12.68 11.77 5.82
N VAL A 89 12.47 12.92 5.19
CA VAL A 89 12.82 14.23 5.73
C VAL A 89 11.60 14.79 6.46
N SER A 90 11.85 15.39 7.60
CA SER A 90 10.81 15.98 8.41
C SER A 90 11.24 17.39 8.82
N THR A 91 10.44 18.37 8.46
CA THR A 91 10.60 19.78 8.88
C THR A 91 9.30 20.25 9.53
N PRO A 92 9.31 21.37 10.28
CA PRO A 92 8.09 21.93 10.85
C PRO A 92 7.01 22.24 9.80
N ASP A 93 7.41 22.70 8.61
CA ASP A 93 6.50 23.09 7.54
C ASP A 93 6.04 21.89 6.69
N GLU A 94 6.91 20.89 6.56
CA GLU A 94 6.63 19.65 5.82
C GLU A 94 7.04 18.43 6.67
N PRO A 95 6.17 17.96 7.56
CA PRO A 95 6.52 16.95 8.55
C PRO A 95 6.79 15.56 7.96
N PHE A 96 6.43 15.32 6.70
CA PHE A 96 6.56 14.01 6.09
C PHE A 96 6.88 14.10 4.59
N GLN A 97 8.15 14.18 4.26
CA GLN A 97 8.65 14.15 2.89
C GLN A 97 9.38 12.84 2.63
N VAL A 98 8.81 11.99 1.82
CA VAL A 98 9.44 10.74 1.41
C VAL A 98 10.31 11.00 0.19
N LEU A 99 11.60 10.72 0.31
CA LEU A 99 12.58 10.84 -0.76
C LEU A 99 12.97 9.47 -1.28
N LEU A 100 13.12 9.37 -2.59
CA LEU A 100 13.46 8.16 -3.31
C LEU A 100 14.51 8.47 -4.38
N GLN A 101 15.55 7.65 -4.44
CA GLN A 101 16.51 7.61 -5.54
C GLN A 101 16.43 6.23 -6.18
N GLU A 102 15.94 6.18 -7.41
CA GLU A 102 15.69 4.93 -8.13
C GLU A 102 17.01 4.24 -8.48
N GLY A 103 17.11 2.95 -8.18
CA GLY A 103 18.32 2.16 -8.42
C GLY A 103 19.57 2.67 -7.71
N GLY A 104 19.44 3.58 -6.76
CA GLY A 104 20.55 4.16 -5.99
C GLY A 104 21.40 5.20 -6.74
N GLU A 105 21.05 5.55 -7.97
CA GLU A 105 21.79 6.47 -8.83
C GLU A 105 20.86 7.53 -9.44
N GLY A 106 21.46 8.62 -9.99
CA GLY A 106 20.70 9.68 -10.65
C GLY A 106 19.98 10.63 -9.67
N PRO A 107 18.91 11.31 -10.12
CA PRO A 107 18.22 12.31 -9.32
C PRO A 107 17.48 11.72 -8.14
N VAL A 108 17.36 12.48 -7.09
CA VAL A 108 16.47 12.17 -5.96
C VAL A 108 15.08 12.74 -6.27
N TYR A 109 14.07 11.96 -5.99
CA TYR A 109 12.67 12.35 -6.17
C TYR A 109 11.97 12.47 -4.83
N ARG A 110 11.03 13.40 -4.75
CA ARG A 110 10.01 13.42 -3.71
C ARG A 110 8.84 12.53 -4.17
N VAL A 111 8.42 11.64 -3.31
CA VAL A 111 7.21 10.85 -3.53
C VAL A 111 6.01 11.70 -3.11
N VAL A 112 5.20 12.10 -4.07
CA VAL A 112 4.00 12.90 -3.83
C VAL A 112 2.79 12.00 -3.80
N ALA A 113 2.16 11.92 -2.65
CA ALA A 113 0.96 11.13 -2.40
C ALA A 113 -0.11 12.01 -1.74
N PRO A 114 -1.16 12.43 -2.47
CA PRO A 114 -2.19 13.33 -1.93
C PRO A 114 -2.83 12.82 -0.63
N GLN A 115 -2.94 11.50 -0.47
CA GLN A 115 -3.47 10.86 0.73
C GLN A 115 -2.62 11.12 1.97
N TRP A 116 -1.31 11.36 1.85
CA TRP A 116 -0.42 11.64 2.98
C TRP A 116 -0.58 13.06 3.51
N ALA A 117 -0.81 14.02 2.62
CA ALA A 117 -0.89 15.45 2.98
C ALA A 117 -1.95 15.74 4.06
N ALA A 118 -3.06 15.02 4.03
CA ALA A 118 -4.15 15.18 5.00
C ALA A 118 -3.93 14.42 6.31
N GLN A 119 -2.90 13.56 6.41
CA GLN A 119 -2.71 12.64 7.52
C GLN A 119 -1.34 12.78 8.20
N ALA A 120 -0.42 13.56 7.62
CA ALA A 120 0.95 13.67 8.11
C ALA A 120 1.13 14.91 8.98
N HIS A 121 0.90 14.77 10.26
CA HIS A 121 1.04 15.85 11.25
C HIS A 121 2.23 15.65 12.20
N ARG A 122 2.75 14.42 12.29
CA ARG A 122 3.83 14.07 13.17
C ARG A 122 5.17 14.11 12.45
N THR A 123 6.12 14.79 13.05
CA THR A 123 7.50 14.82 12.56
C THR A 123 8.21 13.51 12.89
N GLY A 124 9.10 13.08 12.01
CA GLY A 124 9.94 11.90 12.22
C GLY A 124 10.78 11.57 11.01
N ALA A 125 12.09 11.62 11.18
CA ALA A 125 13.03 11.28 10.11
C ALA A 125 13.20 9.76 9.96
N CYS A 126 13.74 9.34 8.81
CA CYS A 126 14.20 8.00 8.46
C CYS A 126 15.37 8.14 7.48
N CYS A 127 16.33 7.25 7.37
CA CYS A 127 16.26 5.91 7.91
C CYS A 127 17.58 5.49 8.57
N THR A 128 17.51 4.52 9.47
CA THR A 128 18.68 3.76 9.95
C THR A 128 19.13 2.75 8.87
N PRO A 129 20.27 2.06 9.05
CA PRO A 129 20.66 0.97 8.14
C PRO A 129 19.60 -0.14 8.01
N GLU A 130 18.79 -0.36 9.03
CA GLU A 130 17.69 -1.35 9.04
C GLU A 130 16.39 -0.80 8.42
N GLY A 131 16.37 0.46 7.96
CA GLY A 131 15.18 1.09 7.37
C GLY A 131 14.17 1.65 8.39
N THR A 132 14.54 1.73 9.68
CA THR A 132 13.66 2.25 10.73
C THR A 132 13.81 3.75 10.97
N ARG A 133 12.98 4.31 11.86
CA ARG A 133 13.08 5.73 12.27
C ARG A 133 14.47 6.08 12.80
N SER A 134 14.92 7.29 12.49
CA SER A 134 16.20 7.84 12.95
C SER A 134 16.03 9.28 13.42
N SER A 135 17.05 9.82 14.08
CA SER A 135 17.09 11.24 14.47
C SER A 135 17.44 12.16 13.29
N ARG A 136 17.96 11.61 12.20
CA ARG A 136 18.34 12.33 10.97
C ARG A 136 17.81 11.59 9.75
N ALA A 137 17.43 12.36 8.74
CA ALA A 137 17.15 11.79 7.43
C ALA A 137 18.46 11.34 6.78
N GLU A 138 18.49 10.15 6.23
CA GLU A 138 19.62 9.64 5.47
C GLU A 138 19.14 8.68 4.40
N LEU A 139 19.58 8.89 3.17
CA LEU A 139 19.28 7.98 2.07
C LEU A 139 19.92 6.62 2.31
N ARG A 140 19.10 5.60 2.54
CA ARG A 140 19.54 4.22 2.78
C ARG A 140 19.11 3.31 1.64
N THR A 141 20.04 2.49 1.20
CA THR A 141 19.78 1.53 0.13
C THR A 141 18.88 0.42 0.65
N VAL A 142 17.82 0.14 -0.09
CA VAL A 142 16.95 -1.02 0.12
C VAL A 142 17.74 -2.27 -0.25
N PRO A 143 17.91 -3.23 0.67
CA PRO A 143 18.68 -4.45 0.40
C PRO A 143 18.04 -5.33 -0.69
N GLU A 144 18.84 -6.21 -1.29
CA GLU A 144 18.32 -7.27 -2.14
C GLU A 144 17.35 -8.16 -1.39
N GLY A 145 16.28 -8.57 -2.07
CA GLY A 145 15.21 -9.37 -1.46
C GLY A 145 14.28 -8.61 -0.50
N ALA A 146 14.48 -7.30 -0.34
CA ALA A 146 13.72 -6.46 0.56
C ALA A 146 13.01 -5.31 -0.17
N PHE A 147 12.12 -4.62 0.54
CA PHE A 147 11.46 -3.42 0.06
C PHE A 147 11.13 -2.46 1.23
N PHE A 148 10.97 -1.19 0.90
CA PHE A 148 10.48 -0.19 1.85
C PHE A 148 8.99 0.02 1.63
N TYR A 149 8.22 -0.02 2.71
CA TYR A 149 6.77 0.08 2.66
C TYR A 149 6.23 1.07 3.68
N LEU A 150 5.15 1.75 3.33
CA LEU A 150 4.46 2.72 4.18
C LEU A 150 2.95 2.46 4.20
N GLY A 151 2.31 2.93 5.26
CA GLY A 151 0.86 3.11 5.26
C GLY A 151 0.48 4.42 4.58
N ASP A 152 -0.75 4.50 4.10
CA ASP A 152 -1.31 5.73 3.54
C ASP A 152 -1.76 6.73 4.62
N ASN A 153 -1.72 6.30 5.90
CA ASN A 153 -1.88 7.16 7.08
C ASN A 153 -0.55 7.23 7.86
N PRO A 154 0.32 8.19 7.55
CA PRO A 154 1.65 8.27 8.17
C PRO A 154 1.66 8.37 9.68
N ASP A 155 0.64 9.00 10.29
CA ASP A 155 0.56 9.20 11.74
C ASP A 155 0.11 7.97 12.51
N LEU A 156 -0.64 7.07 11.86
CA LEU A 156 -1.26 5.90 12.49
C LEU A 156 -0.78 4.58 11.86
N SER A 157 0.35 4.58 11.16
CA SER A 157 0.88 3.38 10.54
C SER A 157 2.15 2.88 11.23
N ASP A 158 2.09 1.62 11.65
CA ASP A 158 3.29 0.81 11.87
C ASP A 158 3.67 0.18 10.52
N ASP A 159 4.82 0.59 9.99
CA ASP A 159 5.35 0.21 8.68
C ASP A 159 6.88 0.10 8.76
N SER A 160 7.59 0.23 7.64
CA SER A 160 9.06 0.13 7.65
C SER A 160 9.72 1.04 8.68
N ARG A 161 9.13 2.20 8.98
CA ARG A 161 9.65 3.10 10.03
C ARG A 161 9.67 2.46 11.43
N ALA A 162 8.83 1.46 11.65
CA ALA A 162 8.75 0.73 12.92
C ALA A 162 9.41 -0.64 12.85
N TYR A 163 9.30 -1.32 11.71
CA TYR A 163 9.70 -2.73 11.55
C TYR A 163 10.96 -2.94 10.70
N GLY A 164 11.45 -1.90 10.02
CA GLY A 164 12.54 -2.01 9.07
C GLY A 164 12.07 -2.48 7.70
N TRP A 165 13.02 -3.01 6.92
CA TRP A 165 12.76 -3.52 5.58
C TRP A 165 11.75 -4.66 5.59
N GLY A 166 10.82 -4.64 4.65
CA GLY A 166 9.95 -5.79 4.37
C GLY A 166 10.68 -6.81 3.51
N GLU A 167 10.45 -8.08 3.75
CA GLU A 167 11.02 -9.17 2.95
C GLU A 167 10.05 -9.52 1.81
N ILE A 168 10.56 -9.62 0.56
CA ILE A 168 9.73 -9.86 -0.64
C ILE A 168 9.01 -11.21 -0.55
N ASP A 169 9.64 -12.23 0.02
CA ASP A 169 9.07 -13.56 0.21
C ASP A 169 7.92 -13.61 1.23
N ARG A 170 7.78 -12.56 2.05
CA ARG A 170 6.66 -12.40 2.99
C ARG A 170 5.45 -11.68 2.41
N VAL A 171 5.50 -11.31 1.13
CA VAL A 171 4.35 -10.74 0.43
C VAL A 171 3.40 -11.88 0.04
N GLU A 172 2.20 -11.87 0.58
CA GLU A 172 1.15 -12.87 0.29
C GLU A 172 0.44 -12.60 -1.05
N GLY A 173 0.42 -11.32 -1.46
CA GLY A 173 -0.19 -10.94 -2.73
C GLY A 173 -0.36 -9.43 -2.90
N ARG A 174 -0.61 -9.03 -4.14
CA ARG A 174 -0.94 -7.66 -4.49
C ARG A 174 -2.44 -7.42 -4.34
N VAL A 175 -2.81 -6.38 -3.64
CA VAL A 175 -4.19 -5.95 -3.47
C VAL A 175 -4.63 -5.19 -4.72
N GLY A 176 -5.51 -5.80 -5.52
CA GLY A 176 -5.94 -5.24 -6.80
C GLY A 176 -7.31 -4.56 -6.75
N VAL A 177 -8.18 -4.98 -5.84
CA VAL A 177 -9.57 -4.52 -5.80
C VAL A 177 -10.07 -4.38 -4.37
N ARG A 178 -10.75 -3.26 -4.09
CA ARG A 178 -11.61 -3.15 -2.93
C ARG A 178 -12.98 -3.75 -3.29
N ALA A 179 -13.26 -4.90 -2.71
CA ALA A 179 -14.45 -5.66 -3.02
C ALA A 179 -15.70 -5.18 -2.28
N PHE A 180 -15.51 -4.56 -1.11
CA PHE A 180 -16.61 -3.97 -0.35
C PHE A 180 -16.11 -2.83 0.56
N PRO A 181 -16.78 -1.65 0.59
CA PRO A 181 -17.74 -1.23 -0.45
C PRO A 181 -17.09 -1.20 -1.82
N VAL A 182 -17.85 -1.56 -2.85
CA VAL A 182 -17.32 -1.61 -4.21
C VAL A 182 -16.84 -0.22 -4.63
N SER A 183 -15.58 -0.13 -5.01
CA SER A 183 -15.00 1.09 -5.59
C SER A 183 -15.00 0.99 -7.10
N SER A 184 -15.41 2.05 -7.79
CA SER A 184 -15.29 2.15 -9.25
C SER A 184 -13.86 2.39 -9.73
N SER A 185 -12.92 2.63 -8.83
CA SER A 185 -11.51 2.81 -9.18
C SER A 185 -10.80 1.46 -9.25
N PRO A 186 -10.20 1.11 -10.39
CA PRO A 186 -9.37 -0.09 -10.51
C PRO A 186 -8.09 -0.02 -9.68
N ASP A 187 -7.63 1.20 -9.38
CA ASP A 187 -6.48 1.42 -8.51
C ASP A 187 -6.95 1.65 -7.07
N ILE A 188 -6.32 0.93 -6.14
CA ILE A 188 -6.57 1.13 -4.72
C ILE A 188 -5.87 2.41 -4.27
N GLY A 189 -6.66 3.47 -4.23
CA GLY A 189 -6.21 4.82 -3.90
C GLY A 189 -5.46 5.52 -5.05
N ASN A 190 -5.17 6.79 -4.85
CA ASN A 190 -4.36 7.54 -5.78
C ASN A 190 -2.93 7.00 -5.76
N ARG A 191 -2.42 6.63 -6.94
CA ARG A 191 -1.04 6.19 -7.08
C ARG A 191 -0.12 7.38 -6.84
N PRO A 192 0.88 7.28 -5.95
CA PRO A 192 1.88 8.33 -5.78
C PRO A 192 2.61 8.63 -7.09
N VAL A 193 3.09 9.87 -7.23
CA VAL A 193 3.92 10.29 -8.35
C VAL A 193 5.30 10.73 -7.84
N LEU A 194 6.30 10.72 -8.73
CA LEU A 194 7.65 11.17 -8.44
C LEU A 194 7.84 12.59 -9.00
N GLU A 195 8.27 13.51 -8.14
CA GLU A 195 8.69 14.87 -8.51
C GLU A 195 10.16 15.03 -8.16
N GLU A 196 10.95 15.62 -9.08
CA GLU A 196 12.38 15.86 -8.82
C GLU A 196 12.57 16.71 -7.56
N TYR A 197 13.35 16.20 -6.62
CA TYR A 197 13.65 16.88 -5.37
C TYR A 197 14.80 17.87 -5.56
N ARG A 198 14.55 19.14 -5.23
CA ARG A 198 15.53 20.23 -5.37
C ARG A 198 15.97 20.81 -4.03
N GLY A 199 15.63 20.14 -2.95
CA GLY A 199 16.05 20.53 -1.61
C GLY A 199 17.48 20.10 -1.28
N PRO A 200 17.96 20.40 -0.07
CA PRO A 200 19.25 19.94 0.41
C PRO A 200 19.26 18.40 0.49
N SER A 201 20.42 17.81 0.16
CA SER A 201 20.59 16.35 0.33
C SER A 201 20.43 15.97 1.80
N PRO A 202 19.63 14.94 2.12
CA PRO A 202 19.46 14.47 3.48
C PRO A 202 20.68 13.72 4.01
#